data_b16074dcf1b0b910121ec52f56a6d115
#
_entry.id   b16074dcf1b0b910121ec52f56a6d115
#
_cell.length_a   1.000
_cell.length_b   1.000
_cell.length_c   1.000
_cell.angle_alpha   90.00
_cell.angle_beta   90.00
_cell.angle_gamma   90.00
#
_symmetry.space_group_name_H-M   'P 1'
#
loop_
_entity.id
_entity.type
_entity.pdbx_description
1 polymer ?
#
loop_
_entity_poly.entity_id
_entity_poly.type
_entity_poly.pdbx_seq_one_letter_code
_entity_poly.pdbx_strand_id
1 'polypeptide(L)'
;MFDKSIKIKPDFWQAINNQGLAYFEKNNIDLAIKLFESAISIEENAEPLLGLASCINIHDTKLAIQLAKKALAKDPKYVNYDYRKEQLWGEKLQASTEILLQNEQLKKDVILAKSKISESS
;
A
#
# COMPACT_ATOMS: atom_id res chain seq x y z
N MET A 1 -15.89 5.95 -23.95
CA MET A 1 -15.05 4.79 -23.75
C MET A 1 -14.46 4.77 -22.36
N PHE A 2 -14.40 3.62 -21.82
CA PHE A 2 -13.87 3.44 -20.48
C PHE A 2 -12.41 3.90 -20.36
N ASP A 3 -11.60 3.57 -21.34
CA ASP A 3 -10.20 3.95 -21.34
C ASP A 3 -9.98 5.46 -21.28
N LYS A 4 -10.83 6.20 -21.93
CA LYS A 4 -10.74 7.66 -21.89
C LYS A 4 -11.00 8.19 -20.49
N SER A 5 -11.94 7.57 -19.78
CA SER A 5 -12.23 7.98 -18.42
C SER A 5 -11.02 7.81 -17.52
N ILE A 6 -10.30 6.70 -17.69
CA ILE A 6 -9.10 6.44 -16.90
C ILE A 6 -8.06 7.53 -17.15
N LYS A 7 -7.87 7.90 -18.40
CA LYS A 7 -6.83 8.88 -18.75
C LYS A 7 -7.15 10.27 -18.26
N ILE A 8 -8.43 10.61 -18.20
CA ILE A 8 -8.88 11.96 -17.89
C ILE A 8 -8.91 12.22 -16.38
N LYS A 9 -9.27 11.21 -15.60
CA LYS A 9 -9.44 11.39 -14.16
C LYS A 9 -8.14 11.15 -13.41
N PRO A 10 -7.52 12.20 -12.85
CA PRO A 10 -6.24 12.05 -12.17
C PRO A 10 -6.31 11.19 -10.90
N ASP A 11 -7.49 11.07 -10.30
CA ASP A 11 -7.65 10.27 -9.09
C ASP A 11 -8.25 8.88 -9.36
N PHE A 12 -8.23 8.46 -10.62
CA PHE A 12 -8.80 7.16 -10.97
C PHE A 12 -8.07 6.01 -10.25
N TRP A 13 -6.77 6.15 -10.03
CA TRP A 13 -6.02 5.12 -9.33
C TRP A 13 -6.56 4.92 -7.91
N GLN A 14 -7.09 5.97 -7.28
CA GLN A 14 -7.63 5.87 -5.93
C GLN A 14 -8.86 4.96 -5.90
N ALA A 15 -9.72 5.08 -6.90
CA ALA A 15 -10.91 4.22 -6.99
C ALA A 15 -10.51 2.76 -7.13
N ILE A 16 -9.51 2.46 -7.97
CA ILE A 16 -9.03 1.11 -8.17
C ILE A 16 -8.36 0.60 -6.90
N ASN A 17 -7.55 1.43 -6.26
CA ASN A 17 -6.91 1.08 -5.01
C ASN A 17 -7.94 0.73 -3.94
N ASN A 18 -9.00 1.52 -3.83
CA ASN A 18 -10.05 1.26 -2.85
C ASN A 18 -10.76 -0.06 -3.12
N GLN A 19 -10.93 -0.43 -4.39
CA GLN A 19 -11.46 -1.74 -4.71
C GLN A 19 -10.53 -2.85 -4.25
N GLY A 20 -9.21 -2.63 -4.42
CA GLY A 20 -8.23 -3.59 -3.93
C GLY A 20 -8.34 -3.80 -2.43
N LEU A 21 -8.50 -2.72 -1.68
CA LEU A 21 -8.68 -2.80 -0.24
C LEU A 21 -9.91 -3.63 0.11
N ALA A 22 -11.03 -3.38 -0.58
CA ALA A 22 -12.28 -4.08 -0.31
C ALA A 22 -12.18 -5.57 -0.63
N TYR A 23 -11.59 -5.92 -1.77
CA TYR A 23 -11.49 -7.32 -2.16
C TYR A 23 -10.53 -8.10 -1.28
N PHE A 24 -9.48 -7.44 -0.76
CA PHE A 24 -8.60 -8.12 0.19
C PHE A 24 -9.39 -8.56 1.42
N GLU A 25 -10.24 -7.68 1.95
CA GLU A 25 -11.03 -8.01 3.13
C GLU A 25 -12.04 -9.12 2.87
N LYS A 26 -12.43 -9.32 1.61
CA LYS A 26 -13.31 -10.42 1.23
C LYS A 26 -12.55 -11.70 0.93
N ASN A 27 -11.27 -11.75 1.22
CA ASN A 27 -10.38 -12.88 0.96
C ASN A 27 -10.14 -13.14 -0.54
N ASN A 28 -10.44 -12.17 -1.39
CA ASN A 28 -10.15 -12.29 -2.81
C ASN A 28 -8.78 -11.66 -3.08
N ILE A 29 -7.75 -12.36 -2.63
CA ILE A 29 -6.38 -11.83 -2.64
C ILE A 29 -5.85 -11.64 -4.05
N ASP A 30 -6.12 -12.59 -4.95
CA ASP A 30 -5.61 -12.49 -6.31
C ASP A 30 -6.14 -11.26 -7.02
N LEU A 31 -7.43 -10.97 -6.85
CA LEU A 31 -8.02 -9.78 -7.45
C LEU A 31 -7.49 -8.51 -6.80
N ALA A 32 -7.32 -8.54 -5.48
CA ALA A 32 -6.74 -7.39 -4.78
C ALA A 32 -5.36 -7.07 -5.33
N ILE A 33 -4.52 -8.09 -5.55
CA ILE A 33 -3.19 -7.90 -6.11
C ILE A 33 -3.28 -7.22 -7.49
N LYS A 34 -4.16 -7.71 -8.35
CA LYS A 34 -4.32 -7.14 -9.69
C LYS A 34 -4.79 -5.69 -9.63
N LEU A 35 -5.67 -5.38 -8.70
CA LEU A 35 -6.17 -4.02 -8.56
C LEU A 35 -5.08 -3.07 -8.06
N PHE A 36 -4.29 -3.50 -7.08
CA PHE A 36 -3.17 -2.68 -6.63
C PHE A 36 -2.15 -2.47 -7.75
N GLU A 37 -1.86 -3.52 -8.52
CA GLU A 37 -0.95 -3.39 -9.67
C GLU A 37 -1.49 -2.41 -10.70
N SER A 38 -2.79 -2.46 -10.97
CA SER A 38 -3.42 -1.52 -11.90
C SER A 38 -3.31 -0.09 -11.40
N ALA A 39 -3.56 0.12 -10.13
CA ALA A 39 -3.47 1.46 -9.54
C ALA A 39 -2.04 2.00 -9.67
N ILE A 40 -1.04 1.16 -9.40
CA ILE A 40 0.37 1.54 -9.52
C ILE A 40 0.72 1.91 -10.96
N SER A 41 0.18 1.18 -11.93
CA SER A 41 0.48 1.45 -13.32
C SER A 41 -0.09 2.79 -13.80
N ILE A 42 -1.15 3.26 -13.16
CA ILE A 42 -1.71 4.56 -13.47
C ILE A 42 -0.88 5.66 -12.83
N GLU A 43 -0.58 5.50 -11.55
CA GLU A 43 0.24 6.45 -10.82
C GLU A 43 0.87 5.73 -9.63
N GLU A 44 2.20 5.77 -9.55
CA GLU A 44 2.91 5.06 -8.49
C GLU A 44 2.84 5.83 -7.18
N ASN A 45 1.90 5.45 -6.33
CA ASN A 45 1.69 6.09 -5.03
C ASN A 45 1.97 5.15 -3.89
N ALA A 46 2.20 5.72 -2.71
CA ALA A 46 2.54 4.95 -1.51
C ALA A 46 1.48 3.92 -1.14
N GLU A 47 0.22 4.30 -1.21
CA GLU A 47 -0.85 3.42 -0.75
C GLU A 47 -0.92 2.10 -1.51
N PRO A 48 -1.05 2.11 -2.85
CA PRO A 48 -1.09 0.82 -3.56
C PRO A 48 0.24 0.08 -3.51
N LEU A 49 1.36 0.78 -3.41
CA LEU A 49 2.66 0.11 -3.25
C LEU A 49 2.70 -0.70 -1.96
N LEU A 50 2.30 -0.10 -0.85
CA LEU A 50 2.31 -0.80 0.43
C LEU A 50 1.23 -1.87 0.48
N GLY A 51 0.06 -1.61 -0.13
CA GLY A 51 -1.00 -2.59 -0.23
C GLY A 51 -0.53 -3.84 -0.97
N LEU A 52 0.11 -3.65 -2.12
CA LEU A 52 0.64 -4.77 -2.88
C LEU A 52 1.72 -5.52 -2.11
N ALA A 53 2.63 -4.79 -1.48
CA ALA A 53 3.69 -5.39 -0.68
C ALA A 53 3.12 -6.30 0.40
N SER A 54 2.08 -5.82 1.06
CA SER A 54 1.44 -6.60 2.13
C SER A 54 0.79 -7.87 1.59
N CYS A 55 0.21 -7.80 0.39
CA CYS A 55 -0.42 -8.95 -0.24
C CYS A 55 0.58 -10.04 -0.61
N ILE A 56 1.73 -9.65 -1.16
CA ILE A 56 2.67 -10.63 -1.72
C ILE A 56 3.76 -11.07 -0.76
N ASN A 57 3.81 -10.51 0.44
CA ASN A 57 4.90 -10.79 1.38
C ASN A 57 5.11 -12.28 1.65
N ILE A 58 4.04 -13.06 1.69
CA ILE A 58 4.16 -14.49 1.95
C ILE A 58 4.87 -15.21 0.81
N HIS A 59 4.62 -14.79 -0.42
CA HIS A 59 5.14 -15.48 -1.60
C HIS A 59 6.44 -14.90 -2.10
N ASP A 60 6.65 -13.60 -1.95
CA ASP A 60 7.84 -12.93 -2.46
C ASP A 60 8.24 -11.83 -1.50
N THR A 61 8.86 -12.23 -0.41
CA THR A 61 9.27 -11.29 0.65
C THR A 61 10.25 -10.25 0.11
N LYS A 62 11.15 -10.66 -0.77
CA LYS A 62 12.15 -9.75 -1.32
C LYS A 62 11.51 -8.59 -2.08
N LEU A 63 10.56 -8.92 -2.96
CA LEU A 63 9.85 -7.87 -3.69
C LEU A 63 9.00 -7.03 -2.76
N ALA A 64 8.35 -7.68 -1.80
CA ALA A 64 7.53 -6.95 -0.83
C ALA A 64 8.34 -5.91 -0.08
N ILE A 65 9.56 -6.26 0.34
CA ILE A 65 10.44 -5.33 1.04
C ILE A 65 10.80 -4.15 0.13
N GLN A 66 11.11 -4.40 -1.13
CA GLN A 66 11.44 -3.33 -2.06
C GLN A 66 10.26 -2.38 -2.26
N LEU A 67 9.06 -2.92 -2.40
CA LEU A 67 7.87 -2.11 -2.57
C LEU A 67 7.57 -1.29 -1.31
N ALA A 68 7.74 -1.90 -0.14
CA ALA A 68 7.51 -1.20 1.12
C ALA A 68 8.50 -0.05 1.29
N LYS A 69 9.77 -0.24 0.94
CA LYS A 69 10.76 0.82 1.00
C LYS A 69 10.34 2.01 0.13
N LYS A 70 9.89 1.73 -1.08
CA LYS A 70 9.40 2.78 -1.98
C LYS A 70 8.19 3.51 -1.39
N ALA A 71 7.26 2.74 -0.83
CA ALA A 71 6.04 3.31 -0.26
C ALA A 71 6.36 4.27 0.87
N LEU A 72 7.19 3.85 1.81
CA LEU A 72 7.53 4.67 2.98
C LEU A 72 8.35 5.90 2.58
N ALA A 73 9.15 5.79 1.53
CA ALA A 73 9.89 6.94 1.03
C ALA A 73 8.95 7.97 0.40
N LYS A 74 7.92 7.51 -0.31
CA LYS A 74 6.97 8.41 -0.96
C LYS A 74 6.04 9.09 0.03
N ASP A 75 5.55 8.36 1.01
CA ASP A 75 4.68 8.93 2.03
C ASP A 75 4.89 8.19 3.35
N PRO A 76 5.73 8.73 4.22
CA PRO A 76 6.04 8.08 5.49
C PRO A 76 4.83 7.90 6.41
N LYS A 77 3.75 8.64 6.21
CA LYS A 77 2.56 8.51 7.05
C LYS A 77 1.98 7.10 7.02
N TYR A 78 2.20 6.36 5.93
CA TYR A 78 1.68 4.99 5.82
C TYR A 78 2.36 4.01 6.75
N VAL A 79 3.40 4.41 7.46
CA VAL A 79 4.02 3.56 8.48
C VAL A 79 3.10 3.39 9.70
N ASN A 80 2.16 4.29 9.89
CA ASN A 80 1.27 4.27 11.05
C ASN A 80 -0.02 3.51 10.80
N TYR A 81 -0.35 2.63 11.75
CA TYR A 81 -1.60 1.88 11.72
C TYR A 81 -2.82 2.81 11.66
N ASP A 82 -2.84 3.84 12.51
CA ASP A 82 -3.99 4.74 12.57
C ASP A 82 -4.21 5.50 11.28
N TYR A 83 -3.12 5.93 10.63
CA TYR A 83 -3.24 6.62 9.37
C TYR A 83 -3.85 5.71 8.30
N ARG A 84 -3.36 4.46 8.22
CA ARG A 84 -3.91 3.49 7.26
C ARG A 84 -5.38 3.22 7.54
N LYS A 85 -5.77 3.19 8.81
CA LYS A 85 -7.16 3.00 9.18
C LYS A 85 -8.03 4.15 8.66
N GLU A 86 -7.53 5.38 8.76
CA GLU A 86 -8.22 6.55 8.22
C GLU A 86 -8.39 6.44 6.70
N GLN A 87 -7.47 5.76 6.05
CA GLN A 87 -7.53 5.54 4.61
C GLN A 87 -8.33 4.30 4.24
N LEU A 88 -9.13 3.79 5.17
CA LEU A 88 -10.06 2.68 4.96
C LEU A 88 -9.42 1.31 4.82
N TRP A 89 -8.21 1.14 5.31
CA TRP A 89 -7.57 -0.18 5.35
C TRP A 89 -8.29 -1.06 6.37
N GLY A 90 -8.72 -2.26 5.92
CA GLY A 90 -9.40 -3.20 6.80
C GLY A 90 -8.45 -3.97 7.69
N GLU A 91 -9.01 -4.69 8.63
CA GLU A 91 -8.22 -5.40 9.65
C GLU A 91 -7.31 -6.46 9.06
N LYS A 92 -7.76 -7.18 8.03
CA LYS A 92 -6.95 -8.25 7.45
C LYS A 92 -5.71 -7.69 6.78
N LEU A 93 -5.86 -6.64 6.00
CA LEU A 93 -4.72 -6.02 5.33
C LEU A 93 -3.79 -5.38 6.36
N GLN A 94 -4.36 -4.75 7.38
CA GLN A 94 -3.55 -4.16 8.45
C GLN A 94 -2.69 -5.23 9.14
N ALA A 95 -3.26 -6.40 9.41
CA ALA A 95 -2.49 -7.48 10.03
C ALA A 95 -1.32 -7.91 9.15
N SER A 96 -1.57 -8.05 7.85
CA SER A 96 -0.50 -8.41 6.89
C SER A 96 0.57 -7.34 6.83
N THR A 97 0.15 -6.07 6.85
CA THR A 97 1.08 -4.95 6.79
C THR A 97 1.97 -4.90 8.03
N GLU A 98 1.38 -5.13 9.22
CA GLU A 98 2.15 -5.12 10.45
C GLU A 98 3.22 -6.21 10.45
N ILE A 99 2.88 -7.39 9.93
CA ILE A 99 3.86 -8.46 9.80
C ILE A 99 5.00 -8.05 8.88
N LEU A 100 4.66 -7.46 7.74
CA LEU A 100 5.66 -7.00 6.78
C LEU A 100 6.59 -5.95 7.41
N LEU A 101 6.01 -4.97 8.08
CA LEU A 101 6.80 -3.86 8.64
C LEU A 101 7.69 -4.28 9.80
N GLN A 102 7.48 -5.47 10.36
CA GLN A 102 8.35 -6.01 11.39
C GLN A 102 9.60 -6.68 10.82
N ASN A 103 9.69 -6.80 9.50
CA ASN A 103 10.86 -7.42 8.88
C ASN A 103 12.11 -6.60 9.18
N GLU A 104 13.19 -7.30 9.57
CA GLU A 104 14.46 -6.66 9.93
C GLU A 104 14.97 -5.74 8.83
N GLN A 105 14.77 -6.12 7.59
CA GLN A 105 15.29 -5.34 6.48
C GLN A 105 14.54 -4.02 6.27
N LEU A 106 13.39 -3.84 6.94
CA LEU A 106 12.65 -2.60 6.89
C LEU A 106 12.84 -1.75 8.14
N LYS A 107 13.61 -2.22 9.11
CA LYS A 107 13.75 -1.54 10.39
C LYS A 107 14.16 -0.09 10.24
N LYS A 108 15.19 0.18 9.43
CA LYS A 108 15.67 1.54 9.24
C LYS A 108 14.62 2.41 8.54
N ASP A 109 13.94 1.84 7.56
CA ASP A 109 12.91 2.58 6.81
C ASP A 109 11.74 2.94 7.72
N VAL A 110 11.35 2.03 8.59
CA VAL A 110 10.26 2.28 9.54
C VAL A 110 10.65 3.38 10.52
N ILE A 111 11.86 3.30 11.08
CA ILE A 111 12.33 4.30 12.02
C ILE A 111 12.40 5.67 11.35
N LEU A 112 12.94 5.72 10.14
CA LEU A 112 13.06 6.97 9.41
C LEU A 112 11.67 7.55 9.09
N ALA A 113 10.73 6.72 8.69
CA ALA A 113 9.38 7.19 8.38
C ALA A 113 8.71 7.79 9.62
N LYS A 114 8.84 7.12 10.76
CA LYS A 114 8.28 7.64 12.02
C LYS A 114 8.92 8.95 12.42
N SER A 115 10.22 9.06 12.21
CA SER A 115 10.97 10.27 12.49
C SER A 115 10.45 11.45 11.68
N LYS A 116 10.18 11.23 10.39
CA LYS A 116 9.68 12.30 9.51
C LYS A 116 8.30 12.78 9.93
N ILE A 117 7.46 11.89 10.41
CA ILE A 117 6.13 12.26 10.87
C ILE A 117 6.25 13.14 12.11
N SER A 118 7.12 12.78 13.05
CA SER A 118 7.34 13.58 14.25
C SER A 118 7.82 14.97 13.92
N GLU A 119 8.71 15.10 12.93
CA GLU A 119 9.24 16.40 12.52
C GLU A 119 8.15 17.28 11.91
N SER A 120 7.18 16.65 11.25
CA SER A 120 6.11 17.39 10.57
C SER A 120 5.05 17.91 11.55
N SER A 121 4.95 17.28 12.69
CA SER A 121 3.95 17.68 13.68
C SER A 121 4.52 18.71 14.66
#